data_25bb98dbee474ebbc4190b4329a84804
#
_entry.id   25bb98dbee474ebbc4190b4329a84804
#
_cell.length_a   1.000
_cell.length_b   1.000
_cell.length_c   1.000
_cell.angle_alpha   90.00
_cell.angle_beta   90.00
_cell.angle_gamma   90.00
#
_symmetry.space_group_name_H-M   'P 1'
#
loop_
_entity.id
_entity.type
_entity.pdbx_description
1 polymer ?
#
loop_
_entity_poly.entity_id
_entity_poly.type
_entity_poly.pdbx_seq_one_letter_code
_entity_poly.pdbx_strand_id
1 'polypeptide(L)'
;MAALKYWLWLTTAPALSNRAKLLLLEHFSSPEDVYYAQPDQLCLVEGITRQQAESLSDKSLARAEKVLADCAQDGQFIVTMDDAAYPARLRDMYDPPVLLYGKGSMPLFDEEAAVAVVGTRKCSPYGTRAASQLGYELARQGGLVISGLAKGIDGAAHQGALRAGGFTAAVLGGGVDVIYPPENRRLYEDIAATGVLLSEYPPGTEPRGGHFPVRNRIISGLSLAVVVVEAPEKSGALITANTALEQGRDVFAVPGPINAASSRGCNQLIRDGAGLVMEAWDVLGTYQQRFPQKLRPIRAVLPEAPGSAETEPASASAQPVRQPEKEIGRASCRERV
;
A
#
# COMPACT_ATOMS: atom_id res chain seq x y z
N MET A 1 -10.59 24.42 -16.92
CA MET A 1 -11.48 23.43 -17.60
C MET A 1 -11.15 23.24 -19.10
N ALA A 2 -10.71 24.28 -19.83
CA ALA A 2 -10.42 24.14 -21.27
C ALA A 2 -9.29 23.11 -21.56
N ALA A 3 -8.22 23.11 -20.77
CA ALA A 3 -7.11 22.17 -20.95
C ALA A 3 -7.44 20.72 -20.61
N LEU A 4 -8.29 20.47 -19.59
CA LEU A 4 -8.58 19.12 -19.08
C LEU A 4 -9.23 18.19 -20.14
N LYS A 5 -10.04 18.74 -21.07
CA LYS A 5 -10.64 17.96 -22.16
C LYS A 5 -9.60 17.31 -23.09
N TYR A 6 -8.45 17.95 -23.28
CA TYR A 6 -7.38 17.40 -24.12
C TYR A 6 -6.60 16.28 -23.39
N TRP A 7 -6.40 16.41 -22.07
CA TRP A 7 -5.89 15.30 -21.24
C TRP A 7 -6.78 14.08 -21.36
N LEU A 8 -8.10 14.26 -21.21
CA LEU A 8 -9.05 13.16 -21.31
C LEU A 8 -9.13 12.59 -22.72
N TRP A 9 -9.09 13.42 -23.77
CA TRP A 9 -9.02 12.96 -25.15
C TRP A 9 -7.79 12.08 -25.36
N LEU A 10 -6.60 12.53 -24.96
CA LEU A 10 -5.36 11.77 -25.10
C LEU A 10 -5.40 10.46 -24.32
N THR A 11 -5.90 10.46 -23.09
CA THR A 11 -5.90 9.28 -22.23
C THR A 11 -6.97 8.26 -22.61
N THR A 12 -8.05 8.68 -23.25
CA THR A 12 -9.12 7.80 -23.74
C THR A 12 -8.96 7.38 -25.20
N ALA A 13 -7.92 7.85 -25.88
CA ALA A 13 -7.63 7.45 -27.26
C ALA A 13 -7.35 5.93 -27.34
N PRO A 14 -8.03 5.21 -28.26
CA PRO A 14 -7.79 3.79 -28.43
C PRO A 14 -6.37 3.53 -28.92
N ALA A 15 -5.86 2.34 -28.65
CA ALA A 15 -4.55 1.85 -29.09
C ALA A 15 -3.30 2.59 -28.53
N LEU A 16 -3.45 3.65 -27.73
CA LEU A 16 -2.31 4.30 -27.06
C LEU A 16 -1.96 3.62 -25.73
N SER A 17 -0.74 3.10 -25.64
CA SER A 17 -0.17 2.69 -24.36
C SER A 17 0.13 3.92 -23.48
N ASN A 18 0.26 3.73 -22.17
CA ASN A 18 0.66 4.84 -21.30
C ASN A 18 2.03 5.41 -21.71
N ARG A 19 2.98 4.55 -22.07
CA ARG A 19 4.29 4.99 -22.56
C ARG A 19 4.20 5.87 -23.83
N ALA A 20 3.33 5.52 -24.77
CA ALA A 20 3.11 6.34 -25.96
C ALA A 20 2.56 7.73 -25.63
N LYS A 21 1.65 7.82 -24.66
CA LYS A 21 1.11 9.12 -24.18
C LYS A 21 2.22 9.98 -23.57
N LEU A 22 3.09 9.38 -22.74
CA LEU A 22 4.23 10.07 -22.15
C LEU A 22 5.21 10.59 -23.19
N LEU A 23 5.58 9.78 -24.20
CA LEU A 23 6.45 10.21 -25.29
C LEU A 23 5.86 11.39 -26.08
N LEU A 24 4.55 11.37 -26.33
CA LEU A 24 3.87 12.48 -26.98
C LEU A 24 3.92 13.75 -26.13
N LEU A 25 3.66 13.63 -24.82
CA LEU A 25 3.69 14.78 -23.89
C LEU A 25 5.11 15.33 -23.69
N GLU A 26 6.11 14.48 -23.74
CA GLU A 26 7.52 14.89 -23.68
C GLU A 26 7.93 15.70 -24.93
N HIS A 27 7.41 15.30 -26.10
CA HIS A 27 7.72 15.96 -27.37
C HIS A 27 6.92 17.26 -27.60
N PHE A 28 5.62 17.26 -27.29
CA PHE A 28 4.68 18.34 -27.61
C PHE A 28 4.37 19.29 -26.44
N SER A 29 4.96 19.08 -25.28
CA SER A 29 4.80 19.91 -24.07
C SER A 29 3.38 20.01 -23.49
N SER A 30 2.32 19.75 -24.26
CA SER A 30 0.96 19.74 -23.79
C SER A 30 0.06 18.77 -24.57
N PRO A 31 -1.02 18.23 -23.96
CA PRO A 31 -1.99 17.42 -24.71
C PRO A 31 -2.80 18.24 -25.73
N GLU A 32 -2.88 19.56 -25.58
CA GLU A 32 -3.49 20.44 -26.56
C GLU A 32 -2.66 20.53 -27.84
N ASP A 33 -1.31 20.60 -27.73
CA ASP A 33 -0.41 20.59 -28.87
C ASP A 33 -0.49 19.23 -29.60
N VAL A 34 -0.58 18.12 -28.88
CA VAL A 34 -0.82 16.80 -29.46
C VAL A 34 -2.16 16.75 -30.21
N TYR A 35 -3.19 17.39 -29.67
CA TYR A 35 -4.51 17.44 -30.30
C TYR A 35 -4.48 18.15 -31.63
N TYR A 36 -3.76 19.28 -31.78
CA TYR A 36 -3.67 20.03 -33.01
C TYR A 36 -2.61 19.51 -33.98
N ALA A 37 -1.70 18.63 -33.54
CA ALA A 37 -0.68 18.04 -34.41
C ALA A 37 -1.29 17.18 -35.51
N GLN A 38 -0.67 17.25 -36.70
CA GLN A 38 -1.02 16.40 -37.84
C GLN A 38 -0.44 14.99 -37.67
N PRO A 39 -1.03 13.95 -38.26
CA PRO A 39 -0.54 12.58 -38.17
C PRO A 39 0.95 12.42 -38.54
N ASP A 40 1.40 13.12 -39.58
CA ASP A 40 2.81 13.09 -39.99
C ASP A 40 3.75 13.63 -38.90
N GLN A 41 3.35 14.67 -38.17
CA GLN A 41 4.12 15.22 -37.06
C GLN A 41 4.16 14.24 -35.88
N LEU A 42 3.05 13.56 -35.58
CA LEU A 42 2.97 12.53 -34.56
C LEU A 42 3.88 11.33 -34.85
N CYS A 43 4.01 10.96 -36.14
CA CYS A 43 4.91 9.89 -36.61
C CYS A 43 6.39 10.21 -36.45
N LEU A 44 6.77 11.48 -36.31
CA LEU A 44 8.16 11.88 -36.06
C LEU A 44 8.62 11.60 -34.60
N VAL A 45 7.69 11.37 -33.71
CA VAL A 45 8.02 11.04 -32.32
C VAL A 45 8.52 9.61 -32.22
N GLU A 46 9.75 9.44 -31.79
CA GLU A 46 10.37 8.12 -31.64
C GLU A 46 9.54 7.24 -30.70
N GLY A 47 9.24 6.01 -31.12
CA GLY A 47 8.41 5.08 -30.36
C GLY A 47 6.90 5.19 -30.63
N ILE A 48 6.44 6.11 -31.46
CA ILE A 48 5.05 6.22 -31.92
C ILE A 48 4.88 5.48 -33.25
N THR A 49 4.00 4.49 -33.26
CA THR A 49 3.67 3.76 -34.51
C THR A 49 2.67 4.55 -35.35
N ARG A 50 2.67 4.28 -36.67
CA ARG A 50 1.70 4.89 -37.57
C ARG A 50 0.25 4.62 -37.17
N GLN A 51 -0.06 3.40 -36.67
CA GLN A 51 -1.38 3.05 -36.18
C GLN A 51 -1.80 3.91 -34.95
N GLN A 52 -0.85 4.20 -34.06
CA GLN A 52 -1.09 5.09 -32.91
C GLN A 52 -1.33 6.53 -33.34
N ALA A 53 -0.52 7.04 -34.28
CA ALA A 53 -0.72 8.38 -34.83
C ALA A 53 -2.06 8.50 -35.58
N GLU A 54 -2.44 7.50 -36.35
CA GLU A 54 -3.73 7.45 -37.05
C GLU A 54 -4.91 7.38 -36.04
N SER A 55 -4.75 6.71 -34.90
CA SER A 55 -5.80 6.66 -33.85
C SER A 55 -6.08 8.04 -33.23
N LEU A 56 -5.11 8.96 -33.30
CA LEU A 56 -5.23 10.36 -32.82
C LEU A 56 -5.81 11.30 -33.89
N SER A 57 -6.14 10.80 -35.09
CA SER A 57 -6.82 11.59 -36.12
C SER A 57 -8.29 11.85 -35.77
N ASP A 58 -8.89 11.01 -34.91
CA ASP A 58 -10.21 11.30 -34.35
C ASP A 58 -10.12 12.42 -33.31
N LYS A 59 -10.48 13.62 -33.74
CA LYS A 59 -10.48 14.83 -32.90
C LYS A 59 -11.80 15.02 -32.14
N SER A 60 -12.68 13.99 -32.09
CA SER A 60 -13.90 14.06 -31.30
C SER A 60 -13.61 14.16 -29.81
N LEU A 61 -14.15 15.18 -29.17
CA LEU A 61 -14.08 15.37 -27.71
C LEU A 61 -15.23 14.72 -26.97
N ALA A 62 -16.17 14.05 -27.66
CA ALA A 62 -17.38 13.50 -27.06
C ALA A 62 -17.08 12.51 -25.92
N ARG A 63 -16.02 11.69 -26.03
CA ARG A 63 -15.57 10.80 -24.94
C ARG A 63 -15.06 11.58 -23.74
N ALA A 64 -14.23 12.61 -23.98
CA ALA A 64 -13.70 13.46 -22.93
C ALA A 64 -14.80 14.19 -22.18
N GLU A 65 -15.78 14.73 -22.91
CA GLU A 65 -16.95 15.43 -22.35
C GLU A 65 -17.83 14.48 -21.53
N LYS A 66 -18.03 13.25 -22.04
CA LYS A 66 -18.74 12.21 -21.27
C LYS A 66 -18.04 11.88 -19.96
N VAL A 67 -16.72 11.66 -19.99
CA VAL A 67 -15.94 11.38 -18.78
C VAL A 67 -16.01 12.53 -17.78
N LEU A 68 -15.96 13.78 -18.25
CA LEU A 68 -16.15 14.95 -17.38
C LEU A 68 -17.53 14.98 -16.73
N ALA A 69 -18.58 14.67 -17.49
CA ALA A 69 -19.93 14.60 -16.96
C ALA A 69 -20.12 13.48 -15.94
N ASP A 70 -19.59 12.28 -16.24
CA ASP A 70 -19.64 11.12 -15.33
C ASP A 70 -18.89 11.43 -14.02
N CYS A 71 -17.68 12.03 -14.08
CA CYS A 71 -16.94 12.44 -12.90
C CYS A 71 -17.68 13.49 -12.06
N ALA A 72 -18.28 14.48 -12.71
CA ALA A 72 -19.05 15.54 -12.02
C ALA A 72 -20.30 14.96 -11.33
N GLN A 73 -21.00 14.02 -11.97
CA GLN A 73 -22.18 13.37 -11.41
C GLN A 73 -21.83 12.56 -10.14
N ASP A 74 -20.70 11.85 -10.13
CA ASP A 74 -20.29 10.96 -9.04
C ASP A 74 -19.39 11.63 -8.00
N GLY A 75 -19.14 12.94 -8.10
CA GLY A 75 -18.27 13.67 -7.20
C GLY A 75 -16.82 13.21 -7.26
N GLN A 76 -16.37 12.77 -8.45
CA GLN A 76 -15.00 12.40 -8.69
C GLN A 76 -14.17 13.61 -9.12
N PHE A 77 -12.90 13.64 -8.71
CA PHE A 77 -11.92 14.62 -9.18
C PHE A 77 -10.94 13.97 -10.17
N ILE A 78 -10.27 14.78 -10.95
CA ILE A 78 -9.22 14.36 -11.88
C ILE A 78 -7.97 15.16 -11.56
N VAL A 79 -6.82 14.47 -11.46
CA VAL A 79 -5.50 15.08 -11.26
C VAL A 79 -4.62 14.64 -12.41
N THR A 80 -4.11 15.59 -13.19
CA THR A 80 -3.18 15.37 -14.29
C THR A 80 -1.74 15.47 -13.80
N MET A 81 -0.79 14.94 -14.54
CA MET A 81 0.62 15.00 -14.15
C MET A 81 1.19 16.43 -14.10
N ASP A 82 0.50 17.41 -14.67
CA ASP A 82 0.87 18.84 -14.62
C ASP A 82 0.30 19.56 -13.41
N ASP A 83 -0.68 18.96 -12.73
CA ASP A 83 -1.29 19.58 -11.55
C ASP A 83 -0.31 19.58 -10.36
N ALA A 84 -0.35 20.64 -9.56
CA ALA A 84 0.44 20.76 -8.34
C ALA A 84 0.09 19.67 -7.29
N ALA A 85 -1.14 19.16 -7.33
CA ALA A 85 -1.59 18.07 -6.46
C ALA A 85 -1.11 16.68 -6.91
N TYR A 86 -0.51 16.56 -8.10
CA TYR A 86 0.01 15.28 -8.57
C TYR A 86 1.28 14.92 -7.82
N PRO A 87 1.35 13.71 -7.19
CA PRO A 87 2.49 13.33 -6.37
C PRO A 87 3.81 13.29 -7.16
N ALA A 88 4.83 14.03 -6.70
CA ALA A 88 6.15 14.04 -7.33
C ALA A 88 6.74 12.63 -7.37
N ARG A 89 6.54 11.84 -6.30
CA ARG A 89 6.99 10.44 -6.24
C ARG A 89 6.37 9.52 -7.31
N LEU A 90 5.22 9.87 -7.90
CA LEU A 90 4.68 9.19 -9.07
C LEU A 90 5.32 9.70 -10.37
N ARG A 91 5.56 11.00 -10.46
CA ARG A 91 6.17 11.63 -11.64
C ARG A 91 7.58 11.07 -11.92
N ASP A 92 8.31 10.73 -10.85
CA ASP A 92 9.68 10.19 -10.92
C ASP A 92 9.74 8.70 -11.34
N MET A 93 8.59 8.04 -11.56
CA MET A 93 8.55 6.66 -12.02
C MET A 93 8.90 6.56 -13.50
N TYR A 94 9.38 5.38 -13.92
CA TYR A 94 9.60 5.08 -15.35
C TYR A 94 8.33 5.16 -16.20
N ASP A 95 7.18 4.75 -15.66
CA ASP A 95 5.87 4.74 -16.34
C ASP A 95 4.80 5.37 -15.43
N PRO A 96 4.85 6.71 -15.20
CA PRO A 96 3.86 7.39 -14.37
C PRO A 96 2.48 7.40 -15.03
N PRO A 97 1.37 7.31 -14.27
CA PRO A 97 0.05 7.51 -14.83
C PRO A 97 -0.11 8.96 -15.31
N VAL A 98 -0.51 9.17 -16.55
CA VAL A 98 -0.67 10.50 -17.16
C VAL A 98 -1.70 11.35 -16.41
N LEU A 99 -2.72 10.70 -15.86
CA LEU A 99 -3.69 11.29 -14.95
C LEU A 99 -4.23 10.25 -13.98
N LEU A 100 -4.86 10.72 -12.90
CA LEU A 100 -5.56 9.92 -11.92
C LEU A 100 -6.99 10.44 -11.77
N TYR A 101 -7.94 9.51 -11.74
CA TYR A 101 -9.30 9.75 -11.25
C TYR A 101 -9.33 9.46 -9.76
N GLY A 102 -10.07 10.26 -9.00
CA GLY A 102 -10.15 10.07 -7.55
C GLY A 102 -11.53 10.35 -6.98
N LYS A 103 -11.82 9.73 -5.82
CA LYS A 103 -13.02 9.98 -5.01
C LYS A 103 -12.62 10.04 -3.54
N GLY A 104 -13.14 11.02 -2.81
CA GLY A 104 -12.72 11.33 -1.44
C GLY A 104 -11.79 12.53 -1.40
N SER A 105 -10.83 12.55 -0.50
CA SER A 105 -9.93 13.69 -0.28
C SER A 105 -8.51 13.34 -0.72
N MET A 106 -7.96 14.10 -1.67
CA MET A 106 -6.58 13.89 -2.14
C MET A 106 -5.58 14.43 -1.11
N PRO A 107 -4.73 13.59 -0.50
CA PRO A 107 -3.70 14.06 0.41
C PRO A 107 -2.48 14.59 -0.38
N LEU A 108 -1.65 15.38 0.27
CA LEU A 108 -0.32 15.73 -0.25
C LEU A 108 0.62 14.54 -0.01
N PHE A 109 0.58 13.55 -0.90
CA PHE A 109 1.32 12.29 -0.73
C PHE A 109 2.80 12.48 -0.43
N ASP A 110 3.44 13.51 -1.00
CA ASP A 110 4.87 13.75 -0.81
C ASP A 110 5.21 14.23 0.61
N GLU A 111 4.20 14.73 1.34
CA GLU A 111 4.29 15.11 2.74
C GLU A 111 3.88 13.97 3.70
N GLU A 112 3.48 12.82 3.17
CA GLU A 112 3.02 11.68 3.96
C GLU A 112 4.06 10.55 4.04
N ALA A 113 4.17 9.95 5.23
CA ALA A 113 4.88 8.70 5.41
C ALA A 113 4.02 7.53 4.93
N ALA A 114 3.88 7.43 3.62
CA ALA A 114 3.00 6.48 2.97
C ALA A 114 3.64 5.09 2.87
N VAL A 115 2.95 4.06 3.35
CA VAL A 115 3.39 2.66 3.36
C VAL A 115 2.35 1.80 2.67
N ALA A 116 2.77 1.07 1.64
CA ALA A 116 1.91 0.07 1.00
C ALA A 116 1.88 -1.21 1.83
N VAL A 117 0.69 -1.75 2.09
CA VAL A 117 0.49 -3.05 2.73
C VAL A 117 -0.21 -3.96 1.76
N VAL A 118 0.50 -5.01 1.30
CA VAL A 118 0.02 -5.90 0.24
C VAL A 118 0.17 -7.37 0.63
N GLY A 119 -0.57 -8.24 -0.06
CA GLY A 119 -0.44 -9.68 0.15
C GLY A 119 -1.43 -10.52 -0.64
N THR A 120 -1.54 -11.76 -0.24
CA THR A 120 -2.43 -12.74 -0.89
C THR A 120 -3.91 -12.40 -0.69
N ARG A 121 -4.71 -12.68 -1.71
CA ARG A 121 -6.19 -12.59 -1.64
C ARG A 121 -6.83 -13.73 -0.81
N LYS A 122 -6.09 -14.83 -0.64
CA LYS A 122 -6.49 -16.01 0.15
C LYS A 122 -5.57 -16.10 1.37
N CYS A 123 -5.69 -15.15 2.29
CA CYS A 123 -4.86 -15.10 3.48
C CYS A 123 -5.36 -16.05 4.57
N SER A 124 -4.42 -16.46 5.42
CA SER A 124 -4.71 -17.22 6.62
C SER A 124 -5.32 -16.30 7.72
N PRO A 125 -5.91 -16.86 8.78
CA PRO A 125 -6.31 -16.07 9.95
C PRO A 125 -5.13 -15.29 10.59
N TYR A 126 -3.90 -15.81 10.50
CA TYR A 126 -2.69 -15.11 10.91
C TYR A 126 -2.46 -13.88 10.03
N GLY A 127 -2.43 -14.05 8.70
CA GLY A 127 -2.21 -12.96 7.75
C GLY A 127 -3.26 -11.85 7.88
N THR A 128 -4.55 -12.23 8.06
CA THR A 128 -5.62 -11.25 8.29
C THR A 128 -5.39 -10.42 9.54
N ARG A 129 -5.04 -11.07 10.67
CA ARG A 129 -4.76 -10.36 11.93
C ARG A 129 -3.52 -9.48 11.80
N ALA A 130 -2.43 -10.00 11.23
CA ALA A 130 -1.19 -9.27 11.03
C ALA A 130 -1.40 -8.02 10.16
N ALA A 131 -2.09 -8.15 9.03
CA ALA A 131 -2.39 -7.03 8.15
C ALA A 131 -3.25 -5.96 8.83
N SER A 132 -4.29 -6.39 9.57
CA SER A 132 -5.18 -5.48 10.27
C SER A 132 -4.49 -4.78 11.44
N GLN A 133 -3.64 -5.48 12.18
CA GLN A 133 -2.83 -4.91 13.26
C GLN A 133 -1.81 -3.93 12.71
N LEU A 134 -1.08 -4.32 11.68
CA LEU A 134 -0.08 -3.46 11.04
C LEU A 134 -0.71 -2.18 10.47
N GLY A 135 -1.85 -2.31 9.76
CA GLY A 135 -2.59 -1.15 9.25
C GLY A 135 -3.04 -0.20 10.38
N TYR A 136 -3.51 -0.76 11.50
CA TYR A 136 -3.88 0.01 12.69
C TYR A 136 -2.67 0.74 13.29
N GLU A 137 -1.57 0.04 13.50
CA GLU A 137 -0.36 0.60 14.11
C GLU A 137 0.29 1.66 13.21
N LEU A 138 0.40 1.40 11.89
CA LEU A 138 0.90 2.38 10.93
C LEU A 138 0.12 3.69 11.02
N ALA A 139 -1.21 3.61 10.98
CA ALA A 139 -2.08 4.78 11.04
C ALA A 139 -1.98 5.50 12.40
N ARG A 140 -1.95 4.76 13.51
CA ARG A 140 -1.80 5.33 14.86
C ARG A 140 -0.48 6.07 15.07
N GLN A 141 0.56 5.65 14.37
CA GLN A 141 1.91 6.22 14.46
C GLN A 141 2.15 7.32 13.42
N GLY A 142 1.13 7.73 12.67
CA GLY A 142 1.18 8.82 11.71
C GLY A 142 1.55 8.42 10.28
N GLY A 143 1.57 7.11 9.98
CA GLY A 143 1.76 6.59 8.62
C GLY A 143 0.46 6.60 7.83
N LEU A 144 0.55 6.79 6.51
CA LEU A 144 -0.55 6.67 5.58
C LEU A 144 -0.53 5.28 4.94
N VAL A 145 -1.60 4.51 5.13
CA VAL A 145 -1.71 3.15 4.57
C VAL A 145 -2.20 3.20 3.13
N ILE A 146 -1.45 2.59 2.21
CA ILE A 146 -1.85 2.43 0.81
C ILE A 146 -2.04 0.95 0.50
N SER A 147 -3.09 0.61 -0.24
CA SER A 147 -3.29 -0.75 -0.75
C SER A 147 -4.23 -0.79 -1.95
N GLY A 148 -4.60 -2.00 -2.37
CA GLY A 148 -5.35 -2.20 -3.61
C GLY A 148 -6.82 -2.54 -3.43
N LEU A 149 -7.36 -2.47 -2.22
CA LEU A 149 -8.76 -2.83 -1.91
C LEU A 149 -9.15 -4.27 -2.32
N ALA A 150 -8.17 -5.14 -2.56
CA ALA A 150 -8.43 -6.55 -2.88
C ALA A 150 -8.94 -7.31 -1.64
N LYS A 151 -9.51 -8.52 -1.86
CA LYS A 151 -9.79 -9.44 -0.76
C LYS A 151 -8.51 -9.78 0.00
N GLY A 152 -8.64 -10.18 1.26
CA GLY A 152 -7.52 -10.65 2.07
C GLY A 152 -6.70 -9.54 2.68
N ILE A 153 -5.40 -9.53 2.45
CA ILE A 153 -4.45 -8.64 3.12
C ILE A 153 -4.77 -7.16 2.89
N ASP A 154 -5.06 -6.77 1.65
CA ASP A 154 -5.35 -5.38 1.29
C ASP A 154 -6.54 -4.84 2.10
N GLY A 155 -7.68 -5.57 2.06
CA GLY A 155 -8.88 -5.20 2.81
C GLY A 155 -8.65 -5.15 4.32
N ALA A 156 -7.89 -6.10 4.88
CA ALA A 156 -7.58 -6.13 6.30
C ALA A 156 -6.71 -4.94 6.73
N ALA A 157 -5.74 -4.54 5.90
CA ALA A 157 -4.89 -3.37 6.17
C ALA A 157 -5.69 -2.06 6.18
N HIS A 158 -6.55 -1.85 5.18
CA HIS A 158 -7.45 -0.68 5.14
C HIS A 158 -8.38 -0.64 6.36
N GLN A 159 -9.00 -1.78 6.74
CA GLN A 159 -9.83 -1.86 7.93
C GLN A 159 -9.06 -1.52 9.20
N GLY A 160 -7.80 -1.96 9.30
CA GLY A 160 -6.90 -1.60 10.40
C GLY A 160 -6.70 -0.10 10.49
N ALA A 161 -6.33 0.55 9.39
CA ALA A 161 -6.11 1.99 9.31
C ALA A 161 -7.36 2.80 9.69
N LEU A 162 -8.53 2.43 9.15
CA LEU A 162 -9.81 3.09 9.45
C LEU A 162 -10.21 2.93 10.93
N ARG A 163 -9.99 1.74 11.54
CA ARG A 163 -10.24 1.54 12.98
C ARG A 163 -9.36 2.41 13.87
N ALA A 164 -8.18 2.78 13.40
CA ALA A 164 -7.29 3.71 14.08
C ALA A 164 -7.72 5.18 13.94
N GLY A 165 -8.76 5.47 13.14
CA GLY A 165 -9.14 6.82 12.74
C GLY A 165 -8.14 7.47 11.79
N GLY A 166 -7.29 6.66 11.13
CA GLY A 166 -6.27 7.14 10.21
C GLY A 166 -6.76 7.22 8.77
N PHE A 167 -6.02 7.98 7.97
CA PHE A 167 -6.25 8.11 6.55
C PHE A 167 -5.70 6.91 5.78
N THR A 168 -6.43 6.45 4.76
CA THR A 168 -5.96 5.38 3.89
C THR A 168 -6.30 5.65 2.43
N ALA A 169 -5.42 5.23 1.52
CA ALA A 169 -5.58 5.40 0.08
C ALA A 169 -5.69 4.04 -0.61
N ALA A 170 -6.77 3.84 -1.35
CA ALA A 170 -6.95 2.63 -2.16
C ALA A 170 -6.76 2.95 -3.64
N VAL A 171 -5.86 2.22 -4.29
CA VAL A 171 -5.69 2.30 -5.74
C VAL A 171 -6.48 1.17 -6.39
N LEU A 172 -7.27 1.46 -7.42
CA LEU A 172 -8.21 0.51 -8.02
C LEU A 172 -7.75 0.04 -9.40
N GLY A 173 -8.16 -1.16 -9.81
CA GLY A 173 -7.87 -1.72 -11.14
C GLY A 173 -9.03 -1.61 -12.13
N GLY A 174 -9.96 -0.71 -11.88
CA GLY A 174 -11.11 -0.34 -12.70
C GLY A 174 -11.48 1.11 -12.45
N GLY A 175 -12.57 1.62 -13.02
CA GLY A 175 -13.08 2.95 -12.74
C GLY A 175 -13.32 3.17 -11.25
N VAL A 176 -13.16 4.42 -10.79
CA VAL A 176 -13.33 4.74 -9.36
C VAL A 176 -14.77 4.49 -8.90
N ASP A 177 -15.74 4.57 -9.80
CA ASP A 177 -17.17 4.28 -9.59
C ASP A 177 -17.50 2.77 -9.56
N VAL A 178 -16.57 1.90 -10.00
CA VAL A 178 -16.79 0.47 -10.08
C VAL A 178 -16.28 -0.24 -8.83
N ILE A 179 -17.22 -0.69 -8.00
CA ILE A 179 -16.89 -1.37 -6.74
C ILE A 179 -16.45 -2.80 -6.99
N TYR A 180 -15.18 -3.07 -6.73
CA TYR A 180 -14.60 -4.40 -6.85
C TYR A 180 -13.53 -4.65 -5.77
N PRO A 181 -13.55 -5.80 -5.08
CA PRO A 181 -14.59 -6.85 -5.15
C PRO A 181 -15.89 -6.42 -4.44
N PRO A 182 -17.05 -7.00 -4.80
CA PRO A 182 -18.35 -6.59 -4.21
C PRO A 182 -18.42 -6.75 -2.69
N GLU A 183 -17.68 -7.71 -2.13
CA GLU A 183 -17.61 -7.96 -0.69
C GLU A 183 -17.00 -6.80 0.09
N ASN A 184 -16.17 -6.00 -0.57
CA ASN A 184 -15.53 -4.83 0.05
C ASN A 184 -16.33 -3.52 -0.17
N ARG A 185 -17.62 -3.59 -0.57
CA ARG A 185 -18.48 -2.41 -0.79
C ARG A 185 -18.45 -1.44 0.39
N ARG A 186 -18.69 -1.93 1.61
CA ARG A 186 -18.69 -1.08 2.80
C ARG A 186 -17.32 -0.42 3.02
N LEU A 187 -16.25 -1.20 2.85
CA LEU A 187 -14.88 -0.68 2.98
C LEU A 187 -14.57 0.38 1.91
N TYR A 188 -15.06 0.18 0.68
CA TYR A 188 -14.97 1.18 -0.39
C TYR A 188 -15.66 2.48 0.02
N GLU A 189 -16.89 2.40 0.56
CA GLU A 189 -17.68 3.55 1.01
C GLU A 189 -17.01 4.27 2.18
N ASP A 190 -16.48 3.53 3.15
CA ASP A 190 -15.75 4.07 4.30
C ASP A 190 -14.47 4.81 3.84
N ILE A 191 -13.69 4.24 2.89
CA ILE A 191 -12.50 4.89 2.32
C ILE A 191 -12.87 6.12 1.52
N ALA A 192 -13.94 6.08 0.72
CA ALA A 192 -14.40 7.25 -0.04
C ALA A 192 -14.81 8.41 0.87
N ALA A 193 -15.32 8.11 2.08
CA ALA A 193 -15.77 9.11 3.05
C ALA A 193 -14.62 9.73 3.87
N THR A 194 -13.58 8.95 4.21
CA THR A 194 -12.55 9.36 5.18
C THR A 194 -11.12 9.30 4.63
N GLY A 195 -10.94 8.81 3.43
CA GLY A 195 -9.68 8.62 2.74
C GLY A 195 -9.75 9.03 1.29
N VAL A 196 -9.11 8.25 0.42
CA VAL A 196 -9.13 8.46 -1.03
C VAL A 196 -9.13 7.13 -1.80
N LEU A 197 -9.94 7.09 -2.83
CA LEU A 197 -9.92 6.06 -3.88
C LEU A 197 -9.27 6.67 -5.12
N LEU A 198 -8.32 5.98 -5.73
CA LEU A 198 -7.59 6.43 -6.91
C LEU A 198 -7.64 5.38 -8.02
N SER A 199 -7.69 5.82 -9.26
CA SER A 199 -7.57 4.94 -10.43
C SER A 199 -6.94 5.68 -11.61
N GLU A 200 -6.22 4.94 -12.45
CA GLU A 200 -5.77 5.40 -13.76
C GLU A 200 -6.85 5.20 -14.85
N TYR A 201 -7.89 4.43 -14.55
CA TYR A 201 -8.94 4.08 -15.49
C TYR A 201 -10.13 5.04 -15.40
N PRO A 202 -10.71 5.45 -16.55
CA PRO A 202 -11.87 6.33 -16.56
C PRO A 202 -13.11 5.66 -15.91
N PRO A 203 -14.10 6.47 -15.49
CA PRO A 203 -15.37 5.96 -14.95
C PRO A 203 -16.00 4.90 -15.84
N GLY A 204 -16.69 3.94 -15.20
CA GLY A 204 -17.36 2.81 -15.89
C GLY A 204 -16.42 1.72 -16.38
N THR A 205 -15.09 1.83 -16.14
CA THR A 205 -14.16 0.79 -16.58
C THR A 205 -14.24 -0.43 -15.67
N GLU A 206 -14.67 -1.57 -16.25
CA GLU A 206 -14.71 -2.84 -15.54
C GLU A 206 -13.33 -3.36 -15.19
N PRO A 207 -13.11 -3.89 -13.97
CA PRO A 207 -11.82 -4.46 -13.57
C PRO A 207 -11.55 -5.75 -14.33
N ARG A 208 -10.35 -5.85 -14.92
CA ARG A 208 -9.88 -7.03 -15.67
C ARG A 208 -8.58 -7.54 -15.08
N GLY A 209 -8.31 -8.84 -15.27
CA GLY A 209 -7.11 -9.49 -14.71
C GLY A 209 -5.80 -8.76 -15.01
N GLY A 210 -5.65 -8.25 -16.23
CA GLY A 210 -4.46 -7.49 -16.66
C GLY A 210 -4.32 -6.10 -16.01
N HIS A 211 -5.40 -5.51 -15.49
CA HIS A 211 -5.35 -4.19 -14.85
C HIS A 211 -4.66 -4.21 -13.49
N PHE A 212 -4.73 -5.33 -12.76
CA PHE A 212 -4.19 -5.41 -11.40
C PHE A 212 -2.66 -5.30 -11.34
N PRO A 213 -1.88 -6.01 -12.17
CA PRO A 213 -0.43 -5.81 -12.22
C PRO A 213 -0.04 -4.38 -12.63
N VAL A 214 -0.74 -3.81 -13.61
CA VAL A 214 -0.50 -2.42 -14.08
C VAL A 214 -0.76 -1.43 -12.93
N ARG A 215 -1.88 -1.58 -12.20
CA ARG A 215 -2.23 -0.74 -11.06
C ARG A 215 -1.20 -0.82 -9.93
N ASN A 216 -0.60 -1.99 -9.69
CA ASN A 216 0.31 -2.20 -8.56
C ASN A 216 1.52 -1.27 -8.60
N ARG A 217 1.98 -0.83 -9.78
CA ARG A 217 3.04 0.18 -9.91
C ARG A 217 2.67 1.53 -9.26
N ILE A 218 1.39 1.85 -9.24
CA ILE A 218 0.89 3.09 -8.61
C ILE A 218 0.86 2.92 -7.09
N ILE A 219 0.51 1.74 -6.58
CA ILE A 219 0.56 1.44 -5.15
C ILE A 219 1.99 1.62 -4.61
N SER A 220 2.97 0.97 -5.24
CA SER A 220 4.38 1.10 -4.85
C SER A 220 4.92 2.51 -5.10
N GLY A 221 4.54 3.14 -6.22
CA GLY A 221 4.99 4.49 -6.59
C GLY A 221 4.54 5.58 -5.62
N LEU A 222 3.33 5.49 -5.08
CA LEU A 222 2.82 6.40 -4.05
C LEU A 222 3.47 6.19 -2.68
N SER A 223 4.12 5.06 -2.45
CA SER A 223 4.64 4.65 -1.15
C SER A 223 6.14 4.91 -1.02
N LEU A 224 6.61 5.02 0.21
CA LEU A 224 8.03 5.00 0.57
C LEU A 224 8.51 3.56 0.71
N ALA A 225 7.65 2.71 1.27
CA ALA A 225 7.92 1.30 1.49
C ALA A 225 6.72 0.44 1.10
N VAL A 226 7.00 -0.81 0.73
CA VAL A 226 6.01 -1.86 0.50
C VAL A 226 6.23 -2.97 1.52
N VAL A 227 5.20 -3.29 2.31
CA VAL A 227 5.20 -4.40 3.26
C VAL A 227 4.36 -5.55 2.71
N VAL A 228 4.99 -6.70 2.52
CA VAL A 228 4.31 -7.94 2.12
C VAL A 228 3.98 -8.76 3.37
N VAL A 229 2.68 -8.89 3.69
CA VAL A 229 2.24 -9.54 4.94
C VAL A 229 2.14 -11.06 4.81
N GLU A 230 1.56 -11.53 3.74
CA GLU A 230 1.46 -12.97 3.46
C GLU A 230 1.43 -13.18 1.95
N ALA A 231 2.36 -14.00 1.43
CA ALA A 231 2.46 -14.29 0.01
C ALA A 231 3.04 -15.68 -0.25
N PRO A 232 2.38 -16.55 -1.02
CA PRO A 232 3.02 -17.74 -1.57
C PRO A 232 4.06 -17.37 -2.63
N GLU A 233 4.94 -18.32 -3.02
CA GLU A 233 6.03 -18.12 -3.98
C GLU A 233 5.58 -17.51 -5.33
N LYS A 234 4.36 -17.84 -5.77
CA LYS A 234 3.76 -17.29 -6.99
C LYS A 234 2.58 -16.40 -6.61
N SER A 235 2.86 -15.16 -6.22
CA SER A 235 1.86 -14.20 -5.76
C SER A 235 1.96 -12.87 -6.50
N GLY A 236 0.82 -12.25 -6.80
CA GLY A 236 0.78 -10.88 -7.32
C GLY A 236 1.39 -9.84 -6.37
N ALA A 237 1.43 -10.12 -5.06
CA ALA A 237 2.09 -9.24 -4.09
C ALA A 237 3.62 -9.21 -4.28
N LEU A 238 4.23 -10.32 -4.73
CA LEU A 238 5.66 -10.35 -5.04
C LEU A 238 5.98 -9.53 -6.30
N ILE A 239 5.03 -9.45 -7.25
CA ILE A 239 5.17 -8.54 -8.40
C ILE A 239 5.23 -7.09 -7.89
N THR A 240 4.36 -6.73 -6.94
CA THR A 240 4.37 -5.38 -6.34
C THR A 240 5.68 -5.11 -5.60
N ALA A 241 6.22 -6.09 -4.86
CA ALA A 241 7.51 -5.96 -4.18
C ALA A 241 8.68 -5.75 -5.17
N ASN A 242 8.72 -6.52 -6.26
CA ASN A 242 9.74 -6.35 -7.29
C ASN A 242 9.62 -4.98 -7.98
N THR A 243 8.41 -4.56 -8.35
CA THR A 243 8.18 -3.23 -8.92
C THR A 243 8.60 -2.12 -7.95
N ALA A 244 8.38 -2.31 -6.64
CA ALA A 244 8.83 -1.38 -5.61
C ALA A 244 10.36 -1.23 -5.61
N LEU A 245 11.11 -2.34 -5.68
CA LEU A 245 12.57 -2.32 -5.80
C LEU A 245 13.05 -1.60 -7.06
N GLU A 246 12.42 -1.86 -8.21
CA GLU A 246 12.71 -1.17 -9.47
C GLU A 246 12.45 0.35 -9.38
N GLN A 247 11.51 0.76 -8.55
CA GLN A 247 11.18 2.16 -8.27
C GLN A 247 12.02 2.78 -7.14
N GLY A 248 13.00 2.05 -6.60
CA GLY A 248 13.83 2.52 -5.48
C GLY A 248 13.07 2.68 -4.16
N ARG A 249 12.01 1.87 -3.96
CA ARG A 249 11.24 1.83 -2.70
C ARG A 249 11.76 0.72 -1.81
N ASP A 250 11.71 0.95 -0.50
CA ASP A 250 12.07 -0.08 0.46
C ASP A 250 11.05 -1.22 0.46
N VAL A 251 11.54 -2.45 0.62
CA VAL A 251 10.69 -3.64 0.70
C VAL A 251 10.87 -4.31 2.05
N PHE A 252 9.75 -4.60 2.67
CA PHE A 252 9.66 -5.26 3.95
C PHE A 252 8.74 -6.49 3.85
N ALA A 253 8.92 -7.46 4.74
CA ALA A 253 8.04 -8.62 4.79
C ALA A 253 7.79 -9.09 6.23
N VAL A 254 6.57 -9.53 6.47
CA VAL A 254 6.17 -10.15 7.73
C VAL A 254 6.58 -11.63 7.71
N PRO A 255 7.35 -12.12 8.69
CA PRO A 255 7.75 -13.52 8.76
C PRO A 255 6.54 -14.42 9.03
N GLY A 256 6.62 -15.64 8.52
CA GLY A 256 5.59 -16.63 8.79
C GLY A 256 6.16 -18.05 8.96
N PRO A 257 5.32 -19.03 9.34
CA PRO A 257 5.77 -20.39 9.57
C PRO A 257 6.47 -20.98 8.34
N ILE A 258 7.61 -21.63 8.55
CA ILE A 258 8.45 -22.19 7.48
C ILE A 258 7.76 -23.33 6.69
N ASN A 259 6.81 -24.00 7.31
CA ASN A 259 6.01 -25.07 6.70
C ASN A 259 4.73 -24.57 6.02
N ALA A 260 4.38 -23.28 6.12
CA ALA A 260 3.21 -22.72 5.48
C ALA A 260 3.55 -22.23 4.07
N ALA A 261 2.87 -22.78 3.06
CA ALA A 261 3.06 -22.37 1.67
C ALA A 261 2.75 -20.88 1.45
N SER A 262 1.81 -20.32 2.20
CA SER A 262 1.41 -18.91 2.15
C SER A 262 2.47 -17.92 2.69
N SER A 263 3.46 -18.42 3.45
CA SER A 263 4.54 -17.60 4.02
C SER A 263 5.84 -17.68 3.22
N ARG A 264 5.94 -18.61 2.27
CA ARG A 264 7.21 -18.86 1.56
C ARG A 264 7.73 -17.64 0.79
N GLY A 265 6.84 -16.88 0.14
CA GLY A 265 7.23 -15.68 -0.57
C GLY A 265 7.77 -14.58 0.35
N CYS A 266 7.13 -14.37 1.52
CA CYS A 266 7.61 -13.40 2.51
C CYS A 266 8.96 -13.83 3.10
N ASN A 267 9.08 -15.11 3.51
CA ASN A 267 10.33 -15.63 4.06
C ASN A 267 11.48 -15.59 3.02
N GLN A 268 11.15 -15.78 1.72
CA GLN A 268 12.10 -15.62 0.64
C GLN A 268 12.56 -14.16 0.49
N LEU A 269 11.63 -13.19 0.51
CA LEU A 269 11.97 -11.77 0.46
C LEU A 269 12.90 -11.38 1.61
N ILE A 270 12.63 -11.84 2.84
CA ILE A 270 13.50 -11.58 4.01
C ILE A 270 14.89 -12.17 3.79
N ARG A 271 14.97 -13.41 3.30
CA ARG A 271 16.25 -14.06 2.98
C ARG A 271 17.04 -13.32 1.91
N ASP A 272 16.34 -12.69 0.97
CA ASP A 272 16.92 -11.94 -0.14
C ASP A 272 17.26 -10.48 0.25
N GLY A 273 17.02 -10.09 1.53
CA GLY A 273 17.43 -8.79 2.08
C GLY A 273 16.30 -7.81 2.35
N ALA A 274 15.03 -8.19 2.16
CA ALA A 274 13.93 -7.34 2.59
C ALA A 274 13.90 -7.18 4.11
N GLY A 275 13.52 -5.99 4.60
CA GLY A 275 13.38 -5.73 6.01
C GLY A 275 12.36 -6.65 6.68
N LEU A 276 12.70 -7.22 7.84
CA LEU A 276 11.77 -8.02 8.63
C LEU A 276 10.85 -7.11 9.43
N VAL A 277 9.54 -7.39 9.44
CA VAL A 277 8.53 -6.61 10.16
C VAL A 277 7.87 -7.45 11.24
N MET A 278 7.95 -6.99 12.47
CA MET A 278 7.20 -7.50 13.62
C MET A 278 6.20 -6.46 14.12
N GLU A 279 6.50 -5.18 13.96
CA GLU A 279 5.64 -4.04 14.33
C GLU A 279 5.76 -2.90 13.29
N ALA A 280 4.84 -1.96 13.34
CA ALA A 280 4.82 -0.84 12.37
C ALA A 280 6.06 0.05 12.47
N TRP A 281 6.70 0.13 13.65
CA TRP A 281 7.88 0.96 13.83
C TRP A 281 9.13 0.42 13.13
N ASP A 282 9.18 -0.88 12.84
CA ASP A 282 10.25 -1.47 12.02
C ASP A 282 10.32 -0.81 10.63
N VAL A 283 9.18 -0.35 10.13
CA VAL A 283 9.07 0.38 8.85
C VAL A 283 9.17 1.88 9.05
N LEU A 284 8.30 2.46 9.91
CA LEU A 284 8.18 3.91 10.07
C LEU A 284 9.42 4.55 10.68
N GLY A 285 10.14 3.82 11.54
CA GLY A 285 11.37 4.29 12.17
C GLY A 285 12.44 4.72 11.16
N THR A 286 12.49 4.06 9.99
CA THR A 286 13.38 4.40 8.88
C THR A 286 13.14 5.82 8.34
N TYR A 287 11.89 6.30 8.44
CA TYR A 287 11.48 7.60 7.89
C TYR A 287 11.26 8.68 8.95
N GLN A 288 11.54 8.40 10.24
CA GLN A 288 11.31 9.35 11.33
C GLN A 288 11.99 10.70 11.12
N GLN A 289 13.23 10.69 10.63
CA GLN A 289 13.97 11.93 10.35
C GLN A 289 13.37 12.75 9.21
N ARG A 290 12.74 12.09 8.23
CA ARG A 290 12.07 12.75 7.10
C ARG A 290 10.72 13.33 7.49
N PHE A 291 10.01 12.72 8.45
CA PHE A 291 8.67 13.14 8.89
C PHE A 291 8.59 13.31 10.42
N PRO A 292 9.46 14.15 11.03
CA PRO A 292 9.59 14.23 12.49
C PRO A 292 8.33 14.78 13.19
N GLN A 293 7.51 15.54 12.46
CA GLN A 293 6.27 16.11 13.00
C GLN A 293 5.07 15.15 12.94
N LYS A 294 5.12 14.14 12.06
CA LYS A 294 4.03 13.19 11.81
C LYS A 294 4.23 11.86 12.51
N LEU A 295 5.45 11.31 12.44
CA LEU A 295 5.74 9.97 12.95
C LEU A 295 6.06 9.99 14.44
N ARG A 296 5.32 9.18 15.21
CA ARG A 296 5.48 9.06 16.66
C ARG A 296 5.44 7.59 17.08
N PRO A 297 6.50 7.05 17.71
CA PRO A 297 6.46 5.70 18.24
C PRO A 297 5.42 5.62 19.35
N ILE A 298 4.51 4.66 19.24
CA ILE A 298 3.64 4.29 20.35
C ILE A 298 4.35 3.17 21.08
N ARG A 299 4.89 3.44 22.27
CA ARG A 299 5.37 2.36 23.14
C ARG A 299 4.19 1.43 23.40
N ALA A 300 4.32 0.18 22.99
CA ALA A 300 3.42 -0.86 23.45
C ALA A 300 3.52 -0.88 24.98
N VAL A 301 2.44 -0.57 25.67
CA VAL A 301 2.30 -0.93 27.06
C VAL A 301 2.16 -2.45 27.03
N LEU A 302 3.30 -3.15 27.19
CA LEU A 302 3.26 -4.58 27.46
C LEU A 302 2.35 -4.71 28.70
N PRO A 303 1.29 -5.56 28.65
CA PRO A 303 0.55 -5.86 29.84
C PRO A 303 1.57 -6.41 30.86
N GLU A 304 1.70 -5.73 31.99
CA GLU A 304 2.50 -6.24 33.10
C GLU A 304 2.06 -7.68 33.34
N ALA A 305 3.03 -8.61 33.35
CA ALA A 305 2.75 -9.99 33.67
C ALA A 305 2.03 -10.01 35.05
N PRO A 306 0.87 -10.67 35.19
CA PRO A 306 0.19 -10.74 36.46
C PRO A 306 1.10 -11.48 37.46
N GLY A 307 1.62 -10.76 38.46
CA GLY A 307 2.21 -11.37 39.65
C GLY A 307 3.73 -11.23 39.79
N SER A 308 4.20 -10.03 40.14
CA SER A 308 5.20 -9.90 41.17
C SER A 308 4.60 -9.04 42.29
N ALA A 309 3.83 -9.69 43.15
CA ALA A 309 3.52 -9.12 44.44
C ALA A 309 4.86 -8.88 45.13
N GLU A 310 5.22 -7.62 45.31
CA GLU A 310 6.30 -7.23 46.20
C GLU A 310 5.89 -7.71 47.60
N THR A 311 6.54 -8.77 48.08
CA THR A 311 6.54 -9.12 49.47
C THR A 311 7.31 -8.04 50.22
N GLU A 312 6.60 -7.18 50.91
CA GLU A 312 7.18 -6.30 51.94
C GLU A 312 8.02 -7.13 52.90
N PRO A 313 9.22 -6.69 53.28
CA PRO A 313 9.98 -7.40 54.30
C PRO A 313 9.33 -7.22 55.67
N ALA A 314 8.74 -8.29 56.18
CA ALA A 314 8.26 -8.35 57.53
C ALA A 314 9.42 -8.16 58.48
N SER A 315 9.31 -7.14 59.34
CA SER A 315 10.22 -6.86 60.46
C SER A 315 10.34 -8.04 61.40
N ALA A 316 11.52 -8.64 61.47
CA ALA A 316 11.86 -9.71 62.40
C ALA A 316 12.04 -9.17 63.81
N SER A 317 11.13 -9.50 64.75
CA SER A 317 11.39 -9.49 66.17
C SER A 317 11.93 -10.86 66.59
N ALA A 318 13.19 -10.87 67.00
CA ALA A 318 13.85 -12.08 67.48
C ALA A 318 13.37 -12.50 68.89
N GLN A 319 13.03 -13.75 69.05
CA GLN A 319 13.13 -14.48 70.34
C GLN A 319 13.76 -15.85 70.12
N PRO A 320 14.68 -16.30 71.01
CA PRO A 320 15.41 -17.51 70.84
C PRO A 320 14.69 -18.71 71.43
N VAL A 321 14.60 -19.80 70.70
CA VAL A 321 14.13 -21.10 71.26
C VAL A 321 15.24 -22.14 71.00
N ARG A 322 15.55 -22.78 72.15
CA ARG A 322 16.53 -23.84 72.46
C ARG A 322 16.44 -25.02 71.49
N GLN A 323 17.65 -25.53 71.17
CA GLN A 323 17.89 -26.87 70.63
C GLN A 323 17.58 -27.98 71.66
N PRO A 324 17.22 -29.18 71.18
CA PRO A 324 17.73 -30.42 71.77
C PRO A 324 18.58 -31.21 70.79
N GLU A 325 19.63 -31.73 71.36
CA GLU A 325 20.61 -32.66 70.76
C GLU A 325 20.06 -34.08 70.54
N LYS A 326 20.87 -34.82 69.68
CA LYS A 326 20.99 -36.26 69.49
C LYS A 326 19.98 -36.91 68.55
N GLU A 327 20.32 -37.78 67.66
CA GLU A 327 21.25 -38.93 67.77
C GLU A 327 21.75 -39.38 66.40
N ILE A 328 22.93 -39.89 66.41
CA ILE A 328 23.70 -40.51 65.31
C ILE A 328 23.15 -41.93 65.05
N GLY A 329 22.77 -42.26 63.86
CA GLY A 329 22.50 -43.61 63.42
C GLY A 329 23.22 -43.92 62.12
N ARG A 330 24.36 -44.65 62.23
CA ARG A 330 25.09 -45.32 61.14
C ARG A 330 24.30 -46.53 60.66
N ALA A 331 24.28 -46.70 59.36
CA ALA A 331 24.38 -48.03 58.66
C ALA A 331 24.06 -47.78 57.20
N SER A 332 24.82 -48.09 56.30
CA SER A 332 25.68 -49.16 55.83
C SER A 332 25.29 -49.44 54.37
N CYS A 333 26.27 -49.36 53.55
CA CYS A 333 26.37 -49.77 52.13
C CYS A 333 25.89 -51.21 51.89
N ARG A 334 25.27 -51.48 50.78
CA ARG A 334 25.43 -52.64 49.87
C ARG A 334 24.49 -52.50 48.70
N GLU A 335 25.00 -52.24 47.52
CA GLU A 335 25.34 -53.19 46.44
C GLU A 335 24.23 -54.13 45.94
N ARG A 336 24.07 -54.05 44.63
CA ARG A 336 23.72 -55.04 43.56
C ARG A 336 22.42 -54.69 42.85
N VAL A 337 22.29 -54.76 41.55
CA VAL A 337 23.00 -55.32 40.37
C VAL A 337 22.66 -54.45 39.22
#